data_cce1178617cbd9f20faa21c5bfae8860
#
_entry.id   cce1178617cbd9f20faa21c5bfae8860
#
_cell.length_a   1.000
_cell.length_b   1.000
_cell.length_c   1.000
_cell.angle_alpha   90.00
_cell.angle_beta   90.00
_cell.angle_gamma   90.00
#
_symmetry.space_group_name_H-M   'P 1'
#
loop_
_entity.id
_entity.type
_entity.pdbx_description
1 polymer ?
#
loop_
_entity_poly.entity_id
_entity_poly.type
_entity_poly.pdbx_seq_one_letter_code
_entity_poly.pdbx_strand_id
1 'polypeptide(L)'
;MKKGISTFILSIMMLMVIVGIGAQDADKYAVKAPIKIQFWHALEAQYKPLIDKVIADFEKQNPLIKVEAIYQGSYADLNEKLIAAQAAGTTLPALTVANTPYVAQYGAAGLCEVLDPYIKATGFDINDFGEGLRRASSYDGKQVSLPFLISTQIMFYNKDMAEAEKIKLPEKWSDMDEFMKKASKISGGVTQRYATVIPGWDQWYFEPFYLNAGVKIIKDNNTTDLGEPTAVAITKKLKQWCDEKTAYWAYGKDASSIMRQNFLDGKAFSVVHTTSLYEMYATNAKFKVGMHYLPGNVTRKSEIGGCVILIPAKNKQDVKNAAWKLLSYLTSKEVNMLWAKETGYMPTRNSVLQTSEAKAFLEEKPAFKAVFDNLNNINPRIQHPAYAALSKIWMQELAKVIIEGGDVDSSMKKMAQLINEALED
;
A
#
# COMPACT_ATOMS: atom_id res chain seq x y z
N MET A 1 5.34 -44.34 49.18
CA MET A 1 6.26 -43.25 48.69
C MET A 1 7.03 -43.55 47.42
N LYS A 2 6.67 -44.56 46.59
CA LYS A 2 7.39 -44.90 45.34
C LYS A 2 6.65 -44.49 44.02
N LYS A 3 5.40 -44.03 44.09
CA LYS A 3 4.64 -43.63 42.90
C LYS A 3 4.76 -42.15 42.50
N GLY A 4 5.25 -41.27 43.41
CA GLY A 4 5.35 -39.83 43.11
C GLY A 4 6.61 -39.40 42.36
N ILE A 5 7.71 -40.19 42.45
CA ILE A 5 9.01 -39.85 41.83
C ILE A 5 9.02 -40.15 40.33
N SER A 6 8.29 -41.18 39.91
CA SER A 6 8.24 -41.59 38.47
C SER A 6 7.47 -40.57 37.59
N THR A 7 6.41 -39.96 38.15
CA THR A 7 5.60 -38.97 37.37
C THR A 7 6.33 -37.64 37.24
N PHE A 8 7.14 -37.25 38.23
CA PHE A 8 7.91 -36.00 38.22
C PHE A 8 9.10 -36.08 37.22
N ILE A 9 9.75 -37.23 37.13
CA ILE A 9 10.87 -37.45 36.19
C ILE A 9 10.36 -37.47 34.75
N LEU A 10 9.19 -38.07 34.50
CA LEU A 10 8.60 -38.10 33.16
C LEU A 10 8.16 -36.70 32.68
N SER A 11 7.61 -35.86 33.58
CA SER A 11 7.26 -34.46 33.27
C SER A 11 8.49 -33.59 32.99
N ILE A 12 9.59 -33.76 33.73
CA ILE A 12 10.84 -33.02 33.48
C ILE A 12 11.51 -33.47 32.15
N MET A 13 11.44 -34.78 31.84
CA MET A 13 11.98 -35.30 30.58
C MET A 13 11.16 -34.82 29.36
N MET A 14 9.84 -34.76 29.51
CA MET A 14 8.97 -34.23 28.45
C MET A 14 9.13 -32.71 28.24
N LEU A 15 9.38 -31.94 29.30
CA LEU A 15 9.68 -30.50 29.20
C LEU A 15 11.05 -30.24 28.56
N MET A 16 12.08 -31.05 28.85
CA MET A 16 13.41 -30.93 28.23
C MET A 16 13.39 -31.31 26.72
N VAL A 17 12.54 -32.25 26.31
CA VAL A 17 12.40 -32.61 24.89
C VAL A 17 11.72 -31.51 24.11
N ILE A 18 10.72 -30.85 24.66
CA ILE A 18 10.01 -29.74 23.98
C ILE A 18 10.93 -28.52 23.84
N VAL A 19 11.73 -28.19 24.87
CA VAL A 19 12.71 -27.10 24.81
C VAL A 19 13.84 -27.42 23.83
N GLY A 20 14.27 -28.69 23.72
CA GLY A 20 15.31 -29.12 22.79
C GLY A 20 14.89 -29.06 21.32
N ILE A 21 13.65 -29.40 21.00
CA ILE A 21 13.12 -29.33 19.64
C ILE A 21 13.01 -27.88 19.17
N GLY A 22 12.51 -26.95 19.99
CA GLY A 22 12.40 -25.54 19.65
C GLY A 22 13.78 -24.85 19.46
N ALA A 23 14.79 -25.22 20.26
CA ALA A 23 16.13 -24.67 20.15
C ALA A 23 16.87 -25.16 18.86
N GLN A 24 16.66 -26.40 18.46
CA GLN A 24 17.26 -26.98 17.26
C GLN A 24 16.64 -26.40 15.97
N ASP A 25 15.34 -26.12 15.96
CA ASP A 25 14.67 -25.48 14.83
C ASP A 25 15.07 -23.99 14.68
N ALA A 26 15.26 -23.26 15.76
CA ALA A 26 15.71 -21.87 15.73
C ALA A 26 17.13 -21.72 15.17
N ASP A 27 18.05 -22.65 15.45
CA ASP A 27 19.44 -22.62 14.96
C ASP A 27 19.53 -22.79 13.43
N LYS A 28 18.60 -23.49 12.81
CA LYS A 28 18.48 -23.63 11.36
C LYS A 28 18.34 -22.28 10.64
N TYR A 29 17.66 -21.33 11.26
CA TYR A 29 17.39 -20.00 10.71
C TYR A 29 18.33 -18.91 11.25
N ALA A 30 19.38 -19.30 11.99
CA ALA A 30 20.42 -18.38 12.47
C ALA A 30 21.34 -17.93 11.34
N VAL A 31 21.87 -16.70 11.47
CA VAL A 31 22.96 -16.18 10.61
C VAL A 31 24.27 -16.48 11.31
N LYS A 32 25.11 -17.35 10.70
CA LYS A 32 26.34 -17.91 11.31
C LYS A 32 27.64 -17.29 10.81
N ALA A 33 27.58 -16.53 9.72
CA ALA A 33 28.75 -15.90 9.10
C ALA A 33 28.39 -14.50 8.53
N PRO A 34 29.40 -13.63 8.34
CA PRO A 34 29.17 -12.34 7.71
C PRO A 34 28.56 -12.49 6.31
N ILE A 35 27.49 -11.72 6.06
CA ILE A 35 26.76 -11.75 4.80
C ILE A 35 26.33 -10.33 4.38
N LYS A 36 26.42 -10.02 3.07
CA LYS A 36 25.83 -8.83 2.47
C LYS A 36 24.60 -9.24 1.69
N ILE A 37 23.47 -8.55 1.93
CA ILE A 37 22.19 -8.80 1.27
C ILE A 37 21.67 -7.54 0.60
N GLN A 38 20.88 -7.72 -0.47
CA GLN A 38 20.18 -6.62 -1.14
C GLN A 38 18.70 -6.58 -0.72
N PHE A 39 18.21 -5.38 -0.45
CA PHE A 39 16.82 -5.07 -0.23
C PHE A 39 16.31 -4.17 -1.36
N TRP A 40 15.46 -4.70 -2.25
CA TRP A 40 14.85 -3.92 -3.32
C TRP A 40 13.53 -3.31 -2.86
N HIS A 41 13.34 -2.02 -3.12
CA HIS A 41 12.15 -1.30 -2.69
C HIS A 41 11.66 -0.28 -3.72
N ALA A 42 10.37 0.09 -3.60
CA ALA A 42 9.69 1.11 -4.38
C ALA A 42 9.35 2.36 -3.52
N LEU A 43 10.00 2.51 -2.36
CA LEU A 43 9.77 3.63 -1.46
C LEU A 43 10.48 4.87 -2.03
N GLU A 44 9.71 5.91 -2.33
CA GLU A 44 10.18 7.11 -3.01
C GLU A 44 11.27 7.88 -2.22
N ALA A 45 11.93 8.82 -2.90
CA ALA A 45 13.13 9.51 -2.40
C ALA A 45 12.97 10.22 -1.05
N GLN A 46 11.76 10.72 -0.72
CA GLN A 46 11.49 11.35 0.58
C GLN A 46 11.64 10.40 1.77
N TYR A 47 11.51 9.09 1.56
CA TYR A 47 11.68 8.08 2.61
C TYR A 47 13.12 7.60 2.78
N LYS A 48 14.04 8.00 1.88
CA LYS A 48 15.42 7.53 1.92
C LYS A 48 16.12 7.79 3.27
N PRO A 49 16.02 8.97 3.90
CA PRO A 49 16.67 9.21 5.21
C PRO A 49 16.17 8.24 6.29
N LEU A 50 14.86 7.91 6.27
CA LEU A 50 14.26 6.98 7.22
C LEU A 50 14.70 5.54 6.96
N ILE A 51 14.77 5.13 5.69
CA ILE A 51 15.27 3.80 5.29
C ILE A 51 16.73 3.64 5.75
N ASP A 52 17.58 4.62 5.44
CA ASP A 52 19.00 4.60 5.80
C ASP A 52 19.17 4.49 7.33
N LYS A 53 18.37 5.25 8.10
CA LYS A 53 18.36 5.17 9.57
C LYS A 53 17.97 3.79 10.07
N VAL A 54 16.86 3.25 9.59
CA VAL A 54 16.33 1.95 10.03
C VAL A 54 17.31 0.82 9.71
N ILE A 55 17.95 0.86 8.53
CA ILE A 55 18.98 -0.12 8.15
C ILE A 55 20.23 0.03 9.02
N ALA A 56 20.70 1.26 9.26
CA ALA A 56 21.87 1.47 10.14
C ALA A 56 21.61 0.97 11.57
N ASP A 57 20.40 1.15 12.10
CA ASP A 57 20.02 0.66 13.42
C ASP A 57 19.89 -0.88 13.44
N PHE A 58 19.40 -1.49 12.35
CA PHE A 58 19.40 -2.94 12.18
C PHE A 58 20.83 -3.52 12.16
N GLU A 59 21.74 -2.93 11.38
CA GLU A 59 23.13 -3.42 11.25
C GLU A 59 23.91 -3.35 12.57
N LYS A 60 23.63 -2.32 13.41
CA LYS A 60 24.21 -2.25 14.76
C LYS A 60 23.79 -3.42 15.63
N GLN A 61 22.53 -3.85 15.53
CA GLN A 61 21.97 -4.97 16.29
C GLN A 61 22.36 -6.34 15.68
N ASN A 62 22.72 -6.36 14.39
CA ASN A 62 23.02 -7.58 13.63
C ASN A 62 24.36 -7.43 12.86
N PRO A 63 25.52 -7.40 13.56
CA PRO A 63 26.80 -7.01 12.97
C PRO A 63 27.29 -7.97 11.86
N LEU A 64 26.76 -9.17 11.79
CA LEU A 64 27.06 -10.13 10.72
C LEU A 64 26.31 -9.83 9.42
N ILE A 65 25.31 -8.93 9.41
CA ILE A 65 24.50 -8.66 8.23
C ILE A 65 24.75 -7.23 7.75
N LYS A 66 25.10 -7.08 6.48
CA LYS A 66 25.15 -5.80 5.78
C LYS A 66 24.04 -5.72 4.75
N VAL A 67 23.34 -4.58 4.71
CA VAL A 67 22.17 -4.39 3.86
C VAL A 67 22.43 -3.26 2.86
N GLU A 68 22.22 -3.57 1.60
CA GLU A 68 22.20 -2.60 0.52
C GLU A 68 20.75 -2.37 0.07
N ALA A 69 20.16 -1.25 0.48
CA ALA A 69 18.81 -0.86 0.03
C ALA A 69 18.89 -0.21 -1.35
N ILE A 70 18.11 -0.72 -2.30
CA ILE A 70 18.16 -0.30 -3.70
C ILE A 70 16.75 0.09 -4.16
N TYR A 71 16.57 1.37 -4.47
CA TYR A 71 15.35 1.87 -5.09
C TYR A 71 15.21 1.37 -6.52
N GLN A 72 14.07 0.77 -6.85
CA GLN A 72 13.83 0.13 -8.14
C GLN A 72 12.83 0.88 -9.05
N GLY A 73 12.36 2.06 -8.64
CA GLY A 73 11.28 2.77 -9.31
C GLY A 73 9.94 2.57 -8.60
N SER A 74 8.85 2.71 -9.35
CA SER A 74 7.49 2.44 -8.87
C SER A 74 7.30 0.95 -8.50
N TYR A 75 6.19 0.63 -7.86
CA TYR A 75 5.82 -0.77 -7.62
C TYR A 75 5.63 -1.55 -8.92
N ALA A 76 5.18 -0.91 -10.00
CA ALA A 76 5.07 -1.52 -11.31
C ALA A 76 6.45 -1.85 -11.89
N ASP A 77 7.39 -0.89 -11.84
CA ASP A 77 8.78 -1.11 -12.30
C ASP A 77 9.46 -2.24 -11.51
N LEU A 78 9.27 -2.25 -10.18
CA LEU A 78 9.80 -3.30 -9.31
C LEU A 78 9.19 -4.66 -9.65
N ASN A 79 7.87 -4.74 -9.88
CA ASN A 79 7.19 -5.96 -10.30
C ASN A 79 7.76 -6.50 -11.62
N GLU A 80 7.88 -5.66 -12.65
CA GLU A 80 8.44 -6.06 -13.94
C GLU A 80 9.86 -6.63 -13.79
N LYS A 81 10.72 -5.96 -13.01
CA LYS A 81 12.10 -6.42 -12.74
C LYS A 81 12.15 -7.75 -12.00
N LEU A 82 11.29 -7.94 -10.98
CA LEU A 82 11.24 -9.18 -10.21
C LEU A 82 10.77 -10.36 -11.06
N ILE A 83 9.70 -10.19 -11.85
CA ILE A 83 9.19 -11.23 -12.74
C ILE A 83 10.20 -11.55 -13.85
N ALA A 84 10.84 -10.55 -14.45
CA ALA A 84 11.87 -10.75 -15.46
C ALA A 84 13.09 -11.49 -14.89
N ALA A 85 13.59 -11.10 -13.70
CA ALA A 85 14.70 -11.78 -13.03
C ALA A 85 14.36 -13.24 -12.66
N GLN A 86 13.13 -13.48 -12.17
CA GLN A 86 12.62 -14.80 -11.86
C GLN A 86 12.58 -15.70 -13.11
N ALA A 87 12.05 -15.18 -14.21
CA ALA A 87 11.94 -15.92 -15.48
C ALA A 87 13.31 -16.21 -16.11
N ALA A 88 14.21 -15.23 -16.07
CA ALA A 88 15.58 -15.37 -16.60
C ALA A 88 16.49 -16.24 -15.69
N GLY A 89 16.05 -16.60 -14.48
CA GLY A 89 16.88 -17.34 -13.52
C GLY A 89 18.08 -16.54 -13.01
N THR A 90 18.03 -15.21 -13.08
CA THR A 90 19.08 -14.31 -12.59
C THR A 90 18.97 -14.09 -11.08
N THR A 91 19.96 -13.39 -10.51
CA THR A 91 19.99 -13.11 -9.06
C THR A 91 18.81 -12.24 -8.66
N LEU A 92 18.02 -12.74 -7.71
CA LEU A 92 16.95 -12.00 -7.04
C LEU A 92 17.49 -11.30 -5.78
N PRO A 93 16.89 -10.20 -5.30
CA PRO A 93 17.26 -9.61 -4.02
C PRO A 93 17.01 -10.59 -2.87
N ALA A 94 17.68 -10.38 -1.74
CA ALA A 94 17.40 -11.18 -0.54
C ALA A 94 16.00 -10.87 0.05
N LEU A 95 15.61 -9.61 -0.05
CA LEU A 95 14.33 -9.09 0.48
C LEU A 95 13.76 -8.08 -0.51
N THR A 96 12.43 -8.04 -0.64
CA THR A 96 11.76 -7.05 -1.48
C THR A 96 10.40 -6.66 -0.92
N VAL A 97 9.91 -5.49 -1.32
CA VAL A 97 8.51 -5.09 -1.08
C VAL A 97 7.64 -5.37 -2.31
N ALA A 98 6.34 -5.43 -2.10
CA ALA A 98 5.36 -5.50 -3.18
C ALA A 98 4.05 -4.81 -2.76
N ASN A 99 3.29 -4.26 -3.72
CA ASN A 99 1.88 -3.96 -3.48
C ASN A 99 1.12 -5.26 -3.19
N THR A 100 0.14 -5.21 -2.30
CA THR A 100 -0.67 -6.37 -1.93
C THR A 100 -1.29 -7.12 -3.12
N PRO A 101 -1.78 -6.47 -4.19
CA PRO A 101 -2.31 -7.17 -5.37
C PRO A 101 -1.32 -8.12 -6.05
N TYR A 102 -0.02 -7.82 -6.00
CA TYR A 102 0.99 -8.65 -6.64
C TYR A 102 1.31 -9.94 -5.87
N VAL A 103 0.86 -10.06 -4.62
CA VAL A 103 1.09 -11.27 -3.80
C VAL A 103 0.55 -12.53 -4.49
N ALA A 104 -0.65 -12.44 -5.10
CA ALA A 104 -1.24 -13.55 -5.83
C ALA A 104 -0.40 -13.95 -7.06
N GLN A 105 0.07 -12.98 -7.85
CA GLN A 105 0.95 -13.21 -9.00
C GLN A 105 2.27 -13.86 -8.56
N TYR A 106 2.89 -13.34 -7.51
CA TYR A 106 4.17 -13.86 -7.01
C TYR A 106 4.04 -15.25 -6.40
N GLY A 107 2.93 -15.51 -5.70
CA GLY A 107 2.62 -16.83 -5.17
C GLY A 107 2.43 -17.86 -6.29
N ALA A 108 1.63 -17.53 -7.30
CA ALA A 108 1.41 -18.39 -8.49
C ALA A 108 2.72 -18.66 -9.26
N ALA A 109 3.59 -17.67 -9.39
CA ALA A 109 4.90 -17.79 -10.04
C ALA A 109 5.96 -18.51 -9.19
N GLY A 110 5.65 -18.90 -7.94
CA GLY A 110 6.61 -19.52 -7.02
C GLY A 110 7.78 -18.58 -6.66
N LEU A 111 7.57 -17.27 -6.70
CA LEU A 111 8.59 -16.29 -6.37
C LEU A 111 8.79 -16.15 -4.86
N CYS A 112 7.73 -16.33 -4.06
CA CYS A 112 7.75 -16.10 -2.63
C CYS A 112 8.20 -17.33 -1.83
N GLU A 113 9.05 -17.11 -0.84
CA GLU A 113 9.31 -18.09 0.22
C GLU A 113 8.10 -18.25 1.14
N VAL A 114 7.81 -19.48 1.59
CA VAL A 114 6.79 -19.74 2.61
C VAL A 114 7.37 -19.39 3.98
N LEU A 115 6.74 -18.45 4.69
CA LEU A 115 7.25 -17.93 5.95
C LEU A 115 6.82 -18.71 7.19
N ASP A 116 5.81 -19.58 7.08
CA ASP A 116 5.28 -20.36 8.22
C ASP A 116 6.37 -21.12 9.00
N PRO A 117 7.37 -21.78 8.36
CA PRO A 117 8.46 -22.44 9.10
C PRO A 117 9.32 -21.47 9.91
N TYR A 118 9.58 -20.26 9.37
CA TYR A 118 10.34 -19.21 10.07
C TYR A 118 9.55 -18.65 11.25
N ILE A 119 8.26 -18.35 11.04
CA ILE A 119 7.33 -17.88 12.06
C ILE A 119 7.31 -18.84 13.24
N LYS A 120 7.12 -20.14 12.97
CA LYS A 120 7.08 -21.18 13.98
C LYS A 120 8.42 -21.31 14.73
N ALA A 121 9.53 -21.40 14.00
CA ALA A 121 10.84 -21.65 14.59
C ALA A 121 11.37 -20.49 15.42
N THR A 122 11.01 -19.24 15.07
CA THR A 122 11.48 -18.04 15.77
C THR A 122 10.49 -17.51 16.80
N GLY A 123 9.29 -18.10 16.92
CA GLY A 123 8.22 -17.60 17.78
C GLY A 123 7.70 -16.23 17.36
N PHE A 124 7.79 -15.89 16.07
CA PHE A 124 7.31 -14.60 15.57
C PHE A 124 5.79 -14.49 15.72
N ASP A 125 5.33 -13.45 16.42
CA ASP A 125 3.89 -13.24 16.63
C ASP A 125 3.22 -12.69 15.36
N ILE A 126 2.74 -13.59 14.52
CA ILE A 126 1.98 -13.26 13.32
C ILE A 126 0.55 -12.77 13.64
N ASN A 127 0.00 -13.16 14.78
CA ASN A 127 -1.37 -12.81 15.18
C ASN A 127 -1.50 -11.35 15.65
N ASP A 128 -0.37 -10.69 15.90
CA ASP A 128 -0.36 -9.26 16.21
C ASP A 128 -0.71 -8.39 14.97
N PHE A 129 -0.68 -8.95 13.75
CA PHE A 129 -1.23 -8.29 12.57
C PHE A 129 -2.73 -8.57 12.43
N GLY A 130 -3.49 -7.57 11.99
CA GLY A 130 -4.92 -7.73 11.72
C GLY A 130 -5.20 -8.87 10.71
N GLU A 131 -6.30 -9.59 10.90
CA GLU A 131 -6.65 -10.74 10.06
C GLU A 131 -6.69 -10.40 8.55
N GLY A 132 -7.30 -9.26 8.20
CA GLY A 132 -7.37 -8.80 6.82
C GLY A 132 -5.99 -8.56 6.20
N LEU A 133 -5.03 -8.04 6.98
CA LEU A 133 -3.65 -7.82 6.54
C LEU A 133 -2.89 -9.15 6.36
N ARG A 134 -3.08 -10.10 7.27
CA ARG A 134 -2.49 -11.43 7.15
C ARG A 134 -2.99 -12.14 5.90
N ARG A 135 -4.31 -12.09 5.67
CA ARG A 135 -4.94 -12.66 4.47
C ARG A 135 -4.39 -12.00 3.19
N ALA A 136 -4.26 -10.66 3.17
CA ALA A 136 -3.69 -9.93 2.05
C ALA A 136 -2.20 -10.22 1.80
N SER A 137 -1.50 -10.82 2.77
CA SER A 137 -0.08 -11.19 2.71
C SER A 137 0.11 -12.70 2.49
N SER A 138 -0.98 -13.45 2.24
CA SER A 138 -0.99 -14.91 2.09
C SER A 138 -1.35 -15.32 0.66
N TYR A 139 -0.89 -16.50 0.26
CA TYR A 139 -1.26 -17.15 -0.98
C TYR A 139 -1.48 -18.64 -0.73
N ASP A 140 -2.57 -19.21 -1.25
CA ASP A 140 -2.94 -20.61 -1.07
C ASP A 140 -2.88 -21.08 0.41
N GLY A 141 -3.41 -20.26 1.31
CA GLY A 141 -3.46 -20.54 2.75
C GLY A 141 -2.10 -20.47 3.46
N LYS A 142 -1.01 -20.12 2.78
CA LYS A 142 0.34 -19.99 3.35
C LYS A 142 0.74 -18.53 3.49
N GLN A 143 1.45 -18.19 4.56
CA GLN A 143 2.03 -16.86 4.73
C GLN A 143 3.26 -16.73 3.83
N VAL A 144 3.19 -15.90 2.79
CA VAL A 144 4.26 -15.72 1.78
C VAL A 144 4.90 -14.33 1.82
N SER A 145 4.36 -13.45 2.64
CA SER A 145 4.86 -12.10 2.89
C SER A 145 4.38 -11.62 4.26
N LEU A 146 4.87 -10.49 4.76
CA LEU A 146 4.31 -9.83 5.96
C LEU A 146 3.80 -8.44 5.62
N PRO A 147 2.73 -7.96 6.29
CA PRO A 147 2.32 -6.56 6.22
C PRO A 147 3.48 -5.65 6.67
N PHE A 148 3.87 -4.69 5.85
CA PHE A 148 4.98 -3.79 6.19
C PHE A 148 4.50 -2.37 6.43
N LEU A 149 4.00 -1.70 5.41
CA LEU A 149 3.51 -0.33 5.48
C LEU A 149 2.08 -0.27 4.98
N ILE A 150 1.18 0.31 5.77
CA ILE A 150 -0.22 0.48 5.39
C ILE A 150 -0.53 1.95 5.19
N SER A 151 -1.27 2.24 4.13
CA SER A 151 -1.87 3.55 3.85
C SER A 151 -3.27 3.38 3.29
N THR A 152 -3.93 4.48 3.03
CA THR A 152 -5.21 4.50 2.29
C THR A 152 -5.31 5.78 1.47
N GLN A 153 -6.18 5.79 0.45
CA GLN A 153 -6.48 7.01 -0.29
C GLN A 153 -7.21 8.00 0.61
N ILE A 154 -6.84 9.25 0.46
CA ILE A 154 -7.46 10.37 1.17
C ILE A 154 -7.44 11.62 0.26
N MET A 155 -8.38 12.53 0.48
CA MET A 155 -8.32 13.87 -0.07
C MET A 155 -7.60 14.77 0.93
N PHE A 156 -6.38 15.20 0.62
CA PHE A 156 -5.76 16.33 1.32
C PHE A 156 -6.34 17.62 0.79
N TYR A 157 -6.60 18.59 1.67
CA TYR A 157 -7.17 19.87 1.28
C TYR A 157 -6.59 21.05 2.08
N ASN A 158 -6.65 22.22 1.52
CA ASN A 158 -6.28 23.47 2.18
C ASN A 158 -7.37 23.88 3.16
N LYS A 159 -7.13 23.62 4.47
CA LYS A 159 -8.11 23.86 5.54
C LYS A 159 -8.38 25.36 5.74
N ASP A 160 -7.34 26.19 5.68
CA ASP A 160 -7.51 27.65 5.86
C ASP A 160 -8.37 28.25 4.74
N MET A 161 -8.18 27.75 3.51
CA MET A 161 -8.99 28.16 2.36
C MET A 161 -10.44 27.66 2.46
N ALA A 162 -10.63 26.42 2.93
CA ALA A 162 -11.97 25.86 3.16
C ALA A 162 -12.77 26.72 4.14
N GLU A 163 -12.14 27.15 5.23
CA GLU A 163 -12.76 28.02 6.24
C GLU A 163 -13.03 29.42 5.70
N ALA A 164 -12.04 30.05 5.06
CA ALA A 164 -12.15 31.42 4.54
C ALA A 164 -13.19 31.56 3.44
N GLU A 165 -13.27 30.60 2.50
CA GLU A 165 -14.19 30.64 1.36
C GLU A 165 -15.47 29.82 1.62
N LYS A 166 -15.64 29.24 2.81
CA LYS A 166 -16.80 28.42 3.21
C LYS A 166 -17.06 27.28 2.22
N ILE A 167 -15.97 26.61 1.79
CA ILE A 167 -16.05 25.47 0.87
C ILE A 167 -16.41 24.23 1.67
N LYS A 168 -17.57 23.65 1.38
CA LYS A 168 -18.01 22.39 1.97
C LYS A 168 -17.34 21.22 1.25
N LEU A 169 -16.72 20.31 2.02
CA LEU A 169 -16.11 19.11 1.46
C LEU A 169 -17.19 18.10 1.05
N PRO A 170 -17.00 17.35 -0.05
CA PRO A 170 -18.01 16.44 -0.57
C PRO A 170 -18.07 15.15 0.25
N GLU A 171 -19.24 14.83 0.79
CA GLU A 171 -19.51 13.57 1.49
C GLU A 171 -20.01 12.49 0.53
N LYS A 172 -20.77 12.90 -0.49
CA LYS A 172 -21.40 12.03 -1.48
C LYS A 172 -20.94 12.39 -2.88
N TRP A 173 -21.02 11.42 -3.78
CA TRP A 173 -20.76 11.64 -5.20
C TRP A 173 -21.63 12.75 -5.79
N SER A 174 -22.89 12.88 -5.34
CA SER A 174 -23.80 13.96 -5.75
C SER A 174 -23.33 15.36 -5.36
N ASP A 175 -22.43 15.49 -4.37
CA ASP A 175 -21.95 16.78 -3.90
C ASP A 175 -20.78 17.30 -4.78
N MET A 176 -20.21 16.42 -5.61
CA MET A 176 -18.96 16.70 -6.33
C MET A 176 -19.08 17.86 -7.31
N ASP A 177 -20.18 17.97 -8.07
CA ASP A 177 -20.31 19.05 -9.06
C ASP A 177 -20.34 20.44 -8.39
N GLU A 178 -21.02 20.56 -7.24
CA GLU A 178 -21.01 21.81 -6.45
C GLU A 178 -19.63 22.08 -5.86
N PHE A 179 -19.00 21.05 -5.32
CA PHE A 179 -17.63 21.15 -4.79
C PHE A 179 -16.64 21.59 -5.87
N MET A 180 -16.65 20.96 -7.04
CA MET A 180 -15.76 21.32 -8.15
C MET A 180 -15.92 22.79 -8.55
N LYS A 181 -17.15 23.27 -8.62
CA LYS A 181 -17.46 24.67 -8.95
C LYS A 181 -16.97 25.65 -7.90
N LYS A 182 -17.17 25.35 -6.62
CA LYS A 182 -16.80 26.25 -5.51
C LYS A 182 -15.31 26.25 -5.20
N ALA A 183 -14.67 25.09 -5.28
CA ALA A 183 -13.27 24.96 -4.93
C ALA A 183 -12.31 25.34 -6.06
N SER A 184 -12.76 25.36 -7.33
CA SER A 184 -11.96 25.87 -8.45
C SER A 184 -12.04 27.40 -8.60
N LYS A 185 -11.03 27.99 -9.26
CA LYS A 185 -11.03 29.39 -9.72
C LYS A 185 -10.58 29.45 -11.17
N ILE A 186 -11.48 29.90 -12.03
CA ILE A 186 -11.21 30.06 -13.47
C ILE A 186 -11.48 31.52 -13.82
N SER A 187 -10.53 32.20 -14.44
CA SER A 187 -10.64 33.59 -14.88
C SER A 187 -10.06 33.75 -16.28
N GLY A 188 -10.82 34.37 -17.17
CA GLY A 188 -10.40 34.56 -18.57
C GLY A 188 -10.09 33.26 -19.31
N GLY A 189 -10.77 32.15 -18.98
CA GLY A 189 -10.52 30.82 -19.55
C GLY A 189 -9.28 30.11 -19.02
N VAL A 190 -8.56 30.72 -18.06
CA VAL A 190 -7.37 30.15 -17.42
C VAL A 190 -7.70 29.70 -16.00
N THR A 191 -7.36 28.45 -15.68
CA THR A 191 -7.50 27.93 -14.31
C THR A 191 -6.42 28.51 -13.42
N GLN A 192 -6.84 29.29 -12.43
CA GLN A 192 -5.97 29.84 -11.38
C GLN A 192 -5.80 28.84 -10.23
N ARG A 193 -6.85 28.04 -9.99
CA ARG A 193 -6.87 26.99 -8.97
C ARG A 193 -7.81 25.85 -9.39
N TYR A 194 -7.31 24.64 -9.35
CA TYR A 194 -8.12 23.43 -9.51
C TYR A 194 -8.86 23.10 -8.20
N ALA A 195 -10.06 22.54 -8.28
CA ALA A 195 -10.75 22.01 -7.12
C ALA A 195 -10.04 20.79 -6.56
N THR A 196 -9.60 19.89 -7.43
CA THR A 196 -8.84 18.71 -7.04
C THR A 196 -7.86 18.26 -8.12
N VAL A 197 -6.84 17.52 -7.71
CA VAL A 197 -5.96 16.79 -8.62
C VAL A 197 -6.07 15.30 -8.32
N ILE A 198 -6.20 14.51 -9.38
CA ILE A 198 -6.30 13.06 -9.31
C ILE A 198 -5.03 12.45 -9.92
N PRO A 199 -4.31 11.58 -9.18
CA PRO A 199 -3.16 10.86 -9.72
C PRO A 199 -3.55 9.97 -10.88
N GLY A 200 -2.96 10.21 -12.05
CA GLY A 200 -3.20 9.47 -13.29
C GLY A 200 -2.13 8.43 -13.61
N TRP A 201 -1.37 7.97 -12.62
CA TRP A 201 -0.31 6.96 -12.79
C TRP A 201 -0.62 5.62 -12.11
N ASP A 202 -1.66 5.54 -11.26
CA ASP A 202 -2.10 4.31 -10.61
C ASP A 202 -3.62 4.40 -10.36
N GLN A 203 -4.39 3.44 -10.89
CA GLN A 203 -5.85 3.41 -10.74
C GLN A 203 -6.29 3.32 -9.28
N TRP A 204 -5.46 2.84 -8.38
CA TRP A 204 -5.75 2.76 -6.96
C TRP A 204 -6.28 4.08 -6.40
N TYR A 205 -5.79 5.24 -6.89
CA TYR A 205 -6.19 6.54 -6.38
C TYR A 205 -7.65 6.93 -6.70
N PHE A 206 -8.23 6.36 -7.74
CA PHE A 206 -9.61 6.64 -8.15
C PHE A 206 -10.51 5.39 -8.20
N GLU A 207 -9.97 4.22 -7.98
CA GLU A 207 -10.68 2.94 -7.85
C GLU A 207 -11.87 3.02 -6.87
N PRO A 208 -11.76 3.72 -5.71
CA PRO A 208 -12.87 3.89 -4.79
C PRO A 208 -14.12 4.56 -5.38
N PHE A 209 -13.99 5.38 -6.42
CA PHE A 209 -15.16 5.97 -7.08
C PHE A 209 -16.03 4.92 -7.76
N TYR A 210 -15.41 3.91 -8.36
CA TYR A 210 -16.09 2.77 -8.99
C TYR A 210 -16.61 1.77 -7.95
N LEU A 211 -15.77 1.35 -7.01
CA LEU A 211 -16.14 0.39 -5.97
C LEU A 211 -17.29 0.90 -5.10
N ASN A 212 -17.25 2.17 -4.71
CA ASN A 212 -18.31 2.79 -3.90
C ASN A 212 -19.63 2.95 -4.67
N ALA A 213 -19.60 2.92 -5.99
CA ALA A 213 -20.81 2.89 -6.84
C ALA A 213 -21.33 1.46 -7.10
N GLY A 214 -20.68 0.43 -6.53
CA GLY A 214 -21.08 -0.97 -6.67
C GLY A 214 -20.49 -1.66 -7.90
N VAL A 215 -19.56 -1.02 -8.63
CA VAL A 215 -18.85 -1.64 -9.76
C VAL A 215 -17.94 -2.74 -9.22
N LYS A 216 -18.04 -3.93 -9.77
CA LYS A 216 -17.14 -5.05 -9.48
C LYS A 216 -16.00 -5.06 -10.51
N ILE A 217 -14.82 -4.70 -10.06
CA ILE A 217 -13.63 -4.64 -10.92
C ILE A 217 -13.25 -6.04 -11.40
N ILE A 218 -13.33 -7.05 -10.51
CA ILE A 218 -13.28 -8.48 -10.86
C ILE A 218 -14.45 -9.15 -10.17
N LYS A 219 -15.26 -9.88 -10.94
CA LYS A 219 -16.38 -10.70 -10.47
C LYS A 219 -15.93 -12.13 -10.17
N ASP A 220 -16.76 -12.89 -9.44
CA ASP A 220 -16.48 -14.28 -9.07
C ASP A 220 -16.32 -15.22 -10.28
N ASN A 221 -16.85 -14.82 -11.44
CA ASN A 221 -16.73 -15.55 -12.72
C ASN A 221 -15.57 -15.04 -13.60
N ASN A 222 -14.60 -14.36 -13.01
CA ASN A 222 -13.45 -13.77 -13.72
C ASN A 222 -13.85 -12.83 -14.89
N THR A 223 -14.86 -11.99 -14.70
CA THR A 223 -15.20 -10.91 -15.63
C THR A 223 -15.23 -9.57 -14.90
N THR A 224 -15.33 -8.45 -15.64
CA THR A 224 -15.38 -7.09 -15.06
C THR A 224 -16.68 -6.36 -15.38
N ASP A 225 -17.09 -5.45 -14.49
CA ASP A 225 -18.19 -4.48 -14.73
C ASP A 225 -17.67 -3.12 -15.26
N LEU A 226 -16.39 -2.98 -15.59
CA LEU A 226 -15.83 -1.68 -16.02
C LEU A 226 -16.40 -1.18 -17.35
N GLY A 227 -17.03 -2.04 -18.15
CA GLY A 227 -17.79 -1.65 -19.35
C GLY A 227 -19.26 -1.34 -19.12
N GLU A 228 -19.78 -1.56 -17.91
CA GLU A 228 -21.20 -1.38 -17.59
C GLU A 228 -21.59 0.11 -17.40
N PRO A 229 -22.88 0.47 -17.57
CA PRO A 229 -23.34 1.85 -17.54
C PRO A 229 -22.90 2.66 -16.32
N THR A 230 -22.83 2.05 -15.14
CA THR A 230 -22.39 2.73 -13.90
C THR A 230 -20.93 3.15 -13.99
N ALA A 231 -20.04 2.26 -14.44
CA ALA A 231 -18.61 2.56 -14.60
C ALA A 231 -18.39 3.62 -15.69
N VAL A 232 -19.12 3.51 -16.81
CA VAL A 232 -19.11 4.49 -17.91
C VAL A 232 -19.54 5.87 -17.40
N ALA A 233 -20.61 5.97 -16.60
CA ALA A 233 -21.08 7.24 -16.04
C ALA A 233 -20.04 7.90 -15.13
N ILE A 234 -19.32 7.13 -14.31
CA ILE A 234 -18.25 7.65 -13.46
C ILE A 234 -17.11 8.20 -14.33
N THR A 235 -16.68 7.45 -15.34
CA THR A 235 -15.62 7.88 -16.25
C THR A 235 -16.02 9.17 -17.01
N LYS A 236 -17.28 9.29 -17.45
CA LYS A 236 -17.81 10.51 -18.07
C LYS A 236 -17.71 11.70 -17.12
N LYS A 237 -17.99 11.51 -15.82
CA LYS A 237 -17.84 12.57 -14.81
C LYS A 237 -16.38 12.98 -14.60
N LEU A 238 -15.46 12.03 -14.47
CA LEU A 238 -14.02 12.32 -14.34
C LEU A 238 -13.53 13.12 -15.55
N LYS A 239 -13.89 12.69 -16.76
CA LYS A 239 -13.58 13.43 -17.98
C LYS A 239 -14.19 14.83 -18.00
N GLN A 240 -15.47 14.97 -17.66
CA GLN A 240 -16.17 16.25 -17.61
C GLN A 240 -15.44 17.27 -16.74
N TRP A 241 -15.06 16.90 -15.51
CA TRP A 241 -14.34 17.81 -14.61
C TRP A 241 -12.96 18.22 -15.14
N CYS A 242 -12.30 17.35 -15.88
CA CYS A 242 -11.04 17.68 -16.56
C CYS A 242 -11.27 18.61 -17.76
N ASP A 243 -12.28 18.36 -18.59
CA ASP A 243 -12.65 19.19 -19.74
C ASP A 243 -13.09 20.60 -19.30
N GLU A 244 -13.84 20.70 -18.19
CA GLU A 244 -14.24 21.95 -17.53
C GLU A 244 -13.08 22.66 -16.82
N LYS A 245 -11.90 22.03 -16.76
CA LYS A 245 -10.70 22.53 -16.07
C LYS A 245 -10.92 22.80 -14.57
N THR A 246 -11.91 22.15 -13.96
CA THR A 246 -12.16 22.18 -12.52
C THR A 246 -11.32 21.12 -11.78
N ALA A 247 -10.99 20.01 -12.44
CA ALA A 247 -10.03 19.01 -11.99
C ALA A 247 -8.82 18.96 -12.93
N TYR A 248 -7.75 18.36 -12.42
CA TYR A 248 -6.54 18.05 -13.16
C TYR A 248 -6.19 16.57 -13.00
N TRP A 249 -5.96 15.90 -14.12
CA TRP A 249 -5.49 14.52 -14.16
C TRP A 249 -3.97 14.54 -14.27
N ALA A 250 -3.28 14.23 -13.17
CA ALA A 250 -1.81 14.23 -13.14
C ALA A 250 -1.27 12.98 -13.85
N TYR A 251 -0.79 13.16 -15.09
CA TYR A 251 -0.33 12.07 -15.95
C TYR A 251 1.04 12.39 -16.56
N GLY A 252 1.82 11.35 -16.87
CA GLY A 252 3.10 11.45 -17.53
C GLY A 252 4.29 11.58 -16.55
N LYS A 253 5.45 11.88 -17.14
CA LYS A 253 6.70 12.03 -16.38
C LYS A 253 6.57 13.17 -15.35
N ASP A 254 7.10 12.95 -14.16
CA ASP A 254 7.11 13.91 -13.05
C ASP A 254 5.71 14.31 -12.53
N ALA A 255 4.63 13.65 -12.98
CA ALA A 255 3.25 13.98 -12.62
C ALA A 255 3.03 14.05 -11.09
N SER A 256 3.61 13.13 -10.32
CA SER A 256 3.56 13.10 -8.86
C SER A 256 4.20 14.35 -8.23
N SER A 257 5.38 14.75 -8.69
CA SER A 257 6.08 15.94 -8.20
C SER A 257 5.34 17.23 -8.53
N ILE A 258 4.85 17.34 -9.76
CA ILE A 258 4.07 18.49 -10.24
C ILE A 258 2.77 18.63 -9.46
N MET A 259 2.06 17.54 -9.23
CA MET A 259 0.84 17.50 -8.45
C MET A 259 1.07 17.99 -7.01
N ARG A 260 2.09 17.46 -6.34
CA ARG A 260 2.47 17.87 -4.98
C ARG A 260 2.77 19.37 -4.92
N GLN A 261 3.58 19.87 -5.86
CA GLN A 261 3.95 21.28 -5.90
C GLN A 261 2.74 22.18 -6.15
N ASN A 262 1.84 21.81 -7.07
CA ASN A 262 0.62 22.56 -7.32
C ASN A 262 -0.27 22.68 -6.08
N PHE A 263 -0.37 21.64 -5.27
CA PHE A 263 -1.09 21.70 -4.00
C PHE A 263 -0.38 22.62 -2.98
N LEU A 264 0.92 22.44 -2.79
CA LEU A 264 1.73 23.26 -1.87
C LEU A 264 1.73 24.74 -2.23
N ASP A 265 1.65 25.07 -3.53
CA ASP A 265 1.56 26.44 -4.06
C ASP A 265 0.14 27.03 -3.99
N GLY A 266 -0.87 26.27 -3.55
CA GLY A 266 -2.26 26.67 -3.54
C GLY A 266 -2.93 26.75 -4.92
N LYS A 267 -2.28 26.20 -5.97
CA LYS A 267 -2.85 26.06 -7.33
C LYS A 267 -3.87 24.92 -7.44
N ALA A 268 -3.97 24.09 -6.41
CA ALA A 268 -5.02 23.11 -6.21
C ALA A 268 -5.58 23.30 -4.80
N PHE A 269 -6.92 23.26 -4.67
CA PHE A 269 -7.58 23.29 -3.37
C PHE A 269 -7.38 21.96 -2.63
N SER A 270 -7.44 20.86 -3.35
CA SER A 270 -7.23 19.51 -2.82
C SER A 270 -6.48 18.61 -3.78
N VAL A 271 -5.95 17.52 -3.24
CA VAL A 271 -5.36 16.42 -4.01
C VAL A 271 -5.83 15.09 -3.44
N VAL A 272 -6.17 14.14 -4.31
CA VAL A 272 -6.35 12.75 -3.91
C VAL A 272 -4.97 12.12 -3.80
N HIS A 273 -4.61 11.63 -2.62
CA HIS A 273 -3.28 11.00 -2.45
C HIS A 273 -3.30 9.96 -1.32
N THR A 274 -2.16 9.36 -1.04
CA THR A 274 -1.97 8.37 0.02
C THR A 274 -1.76 9.04 1.38
N THR A 275 -2.33 8.50 2.45
CA THR A 275 -2.11 8.98 3.83
C THR A 275 -0.63 9.02 4.21
N SER A 276 0.20 8.15 3.63
CA SER A 276 1.66 8.08 3.91
C SER A 276 2.42 9.38 3.64
N LEU A 277 1.82 10.33 2.93
CA LEU A 277 2.41 11.64 2.63
C LEU A 277 1.89 12.76 3.55
N TYR A 278 1.17 12.43 4.61
CA TYR A 278 0.64 13.44 5.52
C TYR A 278 1.73 14.37 6.08
N GLU A 279 2.80 13.81 6.65
CA GLU A 279 3.88 14.61 7.23
C GLU A 279 4.58 15.49 6.17
N MET A 280 4.78 14.96 4.97
CA MET A 280 5.36 15.72 3.87
C MET A 280 4.49 16.94 3.53
N TYR A 281 3.17 16.77 3.42
CA TYR A 281 2.26 17.88 3.15
C TYR A 281 2.17 18.85 4.34
N ALA A 282 2.01 18.33 5.56
CA ALA A 282 1.86 19.14 6.76
C ALA A 282 3.09 20.01 7.05
N THR A 283 4.30 19.50 6.77
CA THR A 283 5.57 20.22 6.99
C THR A 283 5.85 21.25 5.91
N ASN A 284 5.50 20.98 4.65
CA ASN A 284 5.89 21.83 3.53
C ASN A 284 4.81 22.83 3.08
N ALA A 285 3.55 22.62 3.47
CA ALA A 285 2.49 23.55 3.14
C ALA A 285 2.59 24.85 3.96
N LYS A 286 2.28 25.99 3.33
CA LYS A 286 2.17 27.31 3.98
C LYS A 286 0.80 27.55 4.59
N PHE A 287 -0.02 26.51 4.69
CA PHE A 287 -1.38 26.52 5.20
C PHE A 287 -1.65 25.25 6.00
N LYS A 288 -2.70 25.20 6.79
CA LYS A 288 -3.13 24.01 7.50
C LYS A 288 -3.68 22.97 6.53
N VAL A 289 -3.08 21.77 6.56
CA VAL A 289 -3.52 20.65 5.74
C VAL A 289 -4.58 19.85 6.49
N GLY A 290 -5.74 19.67 5.85
CA GLY A 290 -6.78 18.75 6.31
C GLY A 290 -6.77 17.45 5.53
N MET A 291 -7.37 16.41 6.12
CA MET A 291 -7.65 15.14 5.45
C MET A 291 -9.15 14.90 5.44
N HIS A 292 -9.66 14.40 4.33
CA HIS A 292 -11.07 14.07 4.16
C HIS A 292 -11.19 12.79 3.33
N TYR A 293 -12.11 11.90 3.70
CA TYR A 293 -12.38 10.71 2.91
C TYR A 293 -12.93 11.07 1.54
N LEU A 294 -12.64 10.23 0.55
CA LEU A 294 -13.24 10.36 -0.77
C LEU A 294 -14.77 10.28 -0.65
N PRO A 295 -15.53 10.99 -1.52
CA PRO A 295 -16.96 10.95 -1.49
C PRO A 295 -17.51 9.56 -1.78
N GLY A 296 -18.54 9.16 -1.04
CA GLY A 296 -19.22 7.89 -1.23
C GLY A 296 -20.34 7.96 -2.26
N ASN A 297 -20.83 6.78 -2.66
CA ASN A 297 -22.04 6.63 -3.49
C ASN A 297 -22.99 5.65 -2.79
N VAL A 298 -23.03 4.37 -3.18
CA VAL A 298 -23.75 3.29 -2.46
C VAL A 298 -23.04 2.98 -1.13
N THR A 299 -21.71 2.98 -1.16
CA THR A 299 -20.85 2.87 0.03
C THR A 299 -19.87 4.05 0.08
N ARG A 300 -19.16 4.21 1.21
CA ARG A 300 -18.08 5.17 1.35
C ARG A 300 -16.88 4.49 2.01
N LYS A 301 -16.07 3.85 1.20
CA LYS A 301 -14.91 3.09 1.63
C LYS A 301 -13.68 3.49 0.84
N SER A 302 -12.54 3.42 1.49
CA SER A 302 -11.23 3.49 0.84
C SER A 302 -10.65 2.08 0.71
N GLU A 303 -9.51 1.94 0.06
CA GLU A 303 -8.80 0.68 -0.07
C GLU A 303 -7.45 0.72 0.65
N ILE A 304 -6.98 -0.46 1.08
CA ILE A 304 -5.64 -0.59 1.64
C ILE A 304 -4.62 -0.29 0.54
N GLY A 305 -3.71 0.64 0.87
CA GLY A 305 -2.49 0.91 0.11
C GLY A 305 -1.26 0.51 0.90
N GLY A 306 -0.09 0.88 0.37
CA GLY A 306 1.19 0.54 0.96
C GLY A 306 1.73 -0.78 0.43
N CYS A 307 2.48 -1.52 1.25
CA CYS A 307 3.16 -2.71 0.78
C CYS A 307 3.27 -3.81 1.83
N VAL A 308 3.42 -5.01 1.31
CA VAL A 308 3.96 -6.18 2.01
C VAL A 308 5.46 -6.29 1.77
N ILE A 309 6.12 -7.10 2.58
CA ILE A 309 7.54 -7.43 2.45
C ILE A 309 7.71 -8.93 2.36
N LEU A 310 8.56 -9.41 1.46
CA LEU A 310 8.70 -10.83 1.15
C LEU A 310 10.14 -11.22 0.83
N ILE A 311 10.42 -12.52 0.99
CA ILE A 311 11.69 -13.16 0.68
C ILE A 311 11.53 -13.96 -0.61
N PRO A 312 12.31 -13.71 -1.67
CA PRO A 312 12.30 -14.56 -2.86
C PRO A 312 12.79 -15.99 -2.58
N ALA A 313 12.00 -16.97 -3.04
CA ALA A 313 12.18 -18.40 -2.70
C ALA A 313 13.48 -19.03 -3.23
N LYS A 314 13.95 -18.59 -4.42
CA LYS A 314 15.13 -19.17 -5.07
C LYS A 314 16.48 -18.82 -4.42
N ASN A 315 16.49 -17.96 -3.40
CA ASN A 315 17.70 -17.63 -2.67
C ASN A 315 18.24 -18.81 -1.84
N LYS A 316 19.55 -18.83 -1.60
CA LYS A 316 20.20 -19.80 -0.69
C LYS A 316 19.69 -19.59 0.74
N GLN A 317 19.77 -20.64 1.56
CA GLN A 317 19.23 -20.63 2.92
C GLN A 317 19.89 -19.57 3.83
N ASP A 318 21.19 -19.35 3.71
CA ASP A 318 21.91 -18.31 4.46
C ASP A 318 21.42 -16.89 4.12
N VAL A 319 21.16 -16.61 2.82
CA VAL A 319 20.56 -15.36 2.35
C VAL A 319 19.14 -15.21 2.89
N LYS A 320 18.32 -16.27 2.85
CA LYS A 320 16.96 -16.26 3.38
C LYS A 320 16.94 -16.06 4.90
N ASN A 321 17.91 -16.61 5.63
CA ASN A 321 18.04 -16.40 7.07
C ASN A 321 18.34 -14.93 7.40
N ALA A 322 19.28 -14.32 6.68
CA ALA A 322 19.58 -12.90 6.85
C ALA A 322 18.39 -12.01 6.45
N ALA A 323 17.69 -12.36 5.38
CA ALA A 323 16.47 -11.68 4.95
C ALA A 323 15.34 -11.78 6.00
N TRP A 324 15.15 -12.94 6.63
CA TRP A 324 14.19 -13.13 7.71
C TRP A 324 14.50 -12.24 8.92
N LYS A 325 15.77 -12.12 9.31
CA LYS A 325 16.19 -11.21 10.38
C LYS A 325 15.84 -9.77 10.07
N LEU A 326 16.13 -9.30 8.84
CA LEU A 326 15.80 -7.95 8.40
C LEU A 326 14.28 -7.74 8.31
N LEU A 327 13.55 -8.70 7.73
CA LEU A 327 12.09 -8.65 7.60
C LEU A 327 11.41 -8.55 8.98
N SER A 328 11.84 -9.38 9.93
CA SER A 328 11.32 -9.38 11.31
C SER A 328 11.57 -8.05 12.01
N TYR A 329 12.76 -7.45 11.80
CA TYR A 329 13.11 -6.14 12.35
C TYR A 329 12.28 -5.02 11.71
N LEU A 330 12.18 -4.99 10.38
CA LEU A 330 11.44 -3.97 9.64
C LEU A 330 9.94 -3.97 10.00
N THR A 331 9.41 -5.12 10.39
CA THR A 331 8.03 -5.28 10.84
C THR A 331 7.88 -5.30 12.37
N SER A 332 8.90 -4.90 13.13
CA SER A 332 8.85 -4.80 14.59
C SER A 332 7.93 -3.65 15.04
N LYS A 333 7.55 -3.65 16.32
CA LYS A 333 6.69 -2.61 16.91
C LYS A 333 7.36 -1.24 16.86
N GLU A 334 8.65 -1.19 17.17
CA GLU A 334 9.47 0.02 17.23
C GLU A 334 9.58 0.66 15.83
N VAL A 335 9.91 -0.14 14.81
CA VAL A 335 10.02 0.34 13.43
C VAL A 335 8.65 0.73 12.89
N ASN A 336 7.60 -0.02 13.24
CA ASN A 336 6.23 0.26 12.83
C ASN A 336 5.75 1.63 13.37
N MET A 337 6.01 1.92 14.66
CA MET A 337 5.69 3.23 15.24
C MET A 337 6.54 4.37 14.68
N LEU A 338 7.83 4.11 14.41
CA LEU A 338 8.72 5.08 13.79
C LEU A 338 8.20 5.53 12.41
N TRP A 339 7.81 4.57 11.55
CA TRP A 339 7.20 4.88 10.25
C TRP A 339 5.92 5.69 10.39
N ALA A 340 5.06 5.37 11.35
CA ALA A 340 3.83 6.12 11.58
C ALA A 340 4.10 7.59 11.94
N LYS A 341 5.07 7.84 12.82
CA LYS A 341 5.43 9.19 13.28
C LYS A 341 6.09 10.04 12.20
N GLU A 342 6.98 9.45 11.42
CA GLU A 342 7.79 10.16 10.44
C GLU A 342 7.10 10.36 9.09
N THR A 343 5.96 9.70 8.87
CA THR A 343 5.31 9.72 7.56
C THR A 343 3.80 9.96 7.66
N GLY A 344 3.02 9.00 7.67
CA GLY A 344 1.56 8.90 7.67
C GLY A 344 1.16 7.49 7.29
N TYR A 345 2.13 6.57 7.29
CA TYR A 345 1.82 5.14 7.28
C TYR A 345 1.17 4.74 8.59
N MET A 346 0.18 3.87 8.50
CA MET A 346 -0.52 3.36 9.66
C MET A 346 0.22 2.16 10.25
N PRO A 347 0.24 1.99 11.59
CA PRO A 347 0.77 0.79 12.20
C PRO A 347 0.05 -0.47 11.71
N THR A 348 0.83 -1.51 11.41
CA THR A 348 0.32 -2.81 10.96
C THR A 348 0.06 -3.77 12.10
N ARG A 349 0.62 -3.48 13.30
CA ARG A 349 0.50 -4.33 14.49
C ARG A 349 -0.54 -3.79 15.45
N ASN A 350 -1.46 -4.66 15.87
CA ASN A 350 -2.52 -4.32 16.83
C ASN A 350 -1.97 -3.85 18.16
N SER A 351 -0.88 -4.45 18.65
CA SER A 351 -0.25 -4.09 19.92
C SER A 351 0.36 -2.69 19.93
N VAL A 352 0.77 -2.16 18.78
CA VAL A 352 1.28 -0.78 18.67
C VAL A 352 0.17 0.22 18.98
N LEU A 353 -1.05 -0.01 18.49
CA LEU A 353 -2.20 0.87 18.71
C LEU A 353 -2.62 0.96 20.19
N GLN A 354 -2.22 -0.02 21.01
CA GLN A 354 -2.52 -0.04 22.46
C GLN A 354 -1.49 0.71 23.31
N THR A 355 -0.34 1.10 22.73
CA THR A 355 0.72 1.81 23.45
C THR A 355 0.29 3.23 23.83
N SER A 356 0.84 3.76 24.92
CA SER A 356 0.66 5.16 25.31
C SER A 356 1.24 6.12 24.26
N GLU A 357 2.34 5.73 23.61
CA GLU A 357 2.98 6.49 22.55
C GLU A 357 2.05 6.66 21.32
N ALA A 358 1.43 5.58 20.86
CA ALA A 358 0.50 5.65 19.74
C ALA A 358 -0.76 6.47 20.07
N LYS A 359 -1.28 6.34 21.30
CA LYS A 359 -2.43 7.14 21.76
C LYS A 359 -2.10 8.63 21.78
N ALA A 360 -0.97 9.02 22.36
CA ALA A 360 -0.51 10.41 22.39
C ALA A 360 -0.32 10.96 20.96
N PHE A 361 0.31 10.19 20.07
CA PHE A 361 0.49 10.57 18.68
C PHE A 361 -0.84 10.83 17.95
N LEU A 362 -1.86 9.99 18.17
CA LEU A 362 -3.18 10.17 17.56
C LEU A 362 -3.94 11.38 18.15
N GLU A 363 -3.75 11.68 19.44
CA GLU A 363 -4.33 12.89 20.06
C GLU A 363 -3.72 14.18 19.49
N GLU A 364 -2.43 14.20 19.23
CA GLU A 364 -1.74 15.33 18.60
C GLU A 364 -2.15 15.54 17.13
N LYS A 365 -2.63 14.48 16.45
CA LYS A 365 -2.95 14.49 15.02
C LYS A 365 -4.39 14.04 14.76
N PRO A 366 -5.40 14.87 15.11
CA PRO A 366 -6.80 14.48 15.03
C PRO A 366 -7.27 14.14 13.60
N ALA A 367 -6.67 14.74 12.56
CA ALA A 367 -6.97 14.39 11.18
C ALA A 367 -6.53 12.95 10.85
N PHE A 368 -5.37 12.54 11.37
CA PHE A 368 -4.85 11.18 11.23
C PHE A 368 -5.67 10.19 12.07
N LYS A 369 -6.07 10.61 13.29
CA LYS A 369 -6.96 9.82 14.14
C LYS A 369 -8.27 9.46 13.44
N ALA A 370 -8.87 10.40 12.70
CA ALA A 370 -10.10 10.13 11.97
C ALA A 370 -9.94 9.00 10.92
N VAL A 371 -8.76 8.86 10.31
CA VAL A 371 -8.45 7.73 9.41
C VAL A 371 -8.37 6.43 10.20
N PHE A 372 -7.72 6.43 11.36
CA PHE A 372 -7.62 5.26 12.23
C PHE A 372 -8.96 4.79 12.75
N ASP A 373 -9.80 5.70 13.19
CA ASP A 373 -11.14 5.39 13.72
C ASP A 373 -12.05 4.74 12.64
N ASN A 374 -11.69 4.88 11.38
CA ASN A 374 -12.42 4.35 10.23
C ASN A 374 -11.75 3.17 9.51
N LEU A 375 -10.77 2.50 10.13
CA LEU A 375 -10.09 1.34 9.53
C LEU A 375 -11.04 0.21 9.10
N ASN A 376 -12.19 0.07 9.76
CA ASN A 376 -13.24 -0.89 9.37
C ASN A 376 -13.92 -0.54 8.03
N ASN A 377 -13.76 0.69 7.54
CA ASN A 377 -14.25 1.15 6.24
C ASN A 377 -13.18 1.07 5.14
N ILE A 378 -12.10 0.34 5.37
CA ILE A 378 -11.04 0.11 4.38
C ILE A 378 -11.22 -1.28 3.77
N ASN A 379 -11.41 -1.33 2.45
CA ASN A 379 -11.46 -2.59 1.72
C ASN A 379 -10.06 -3.14 1.48
N PRO A 380 -9.86 -4.46 1.52
CA PRO A 380 -8.65 -5.07 0.97
C PRO A 380 -8.63 -4.80 -0.55
N ARG A 381 -7.44 -4.60 -1.11
CA ARG A 381 -7.28 -4.55 -2.57
C ARG A 381 -7.56 -5.92 -3.19
N ILE A 382 -8.02 -5.88 -4.43
CA ILE A 382 -8.21 -7.08 -5.24
C ILE A 382 -6.87 -7.82 -5.38
N GLN A 383 -6.91 -9.12 -5.14
CA GLN A 383 -5.76 -10.02 -5.34
C GLN A 383 -6.10 -10.99 -6.46
N HIS A 384 -5.48 -10.80 -7.62
CA HIS A 384 -5.62 -11.69 -8.76
C HIS A 384 -4.29 -11.77 -9.52
N PRO A 385 -3.88 -12.94 -10.05
CA PRO A 385 -2.64 -13.05 -10.82
C PRO A 385 -2.56 -12.08 -11.99
N ALA A 386 -3.66 -11.82 -12.69
CA ALA A 386 -3.78 -10.88 -13.81
C ALA A 386 -3.84 -9.40 -13.39
N TYR A 387 -3.77 -9.05 -12.08
CA TYR A 387 -3.94 -7.67 -11.63
C TYR A 387 -3.02 -6.66 -12.30
N ALA A 388 -1.76 -7.03 -12.55
CA ALA A 388 -0.80 -6.16 -13.22
C ALA A 388 -1.23 -5.82 -14.66
N ALA A 389 -1.72 -6.81 -15.40
CA ALA A 389 -2.25 -6.62 -16.76
C ALA A 389 -3.51 -5.75 -16.74
N LEU A 390 -4.45 -6.04 -15.84
CA LEU A 390 -5.67 -5.24 -15.62
C LEU A 390 -5.33 -3.77 -15.34
N SER A 391 -4.42 -3.52 -14.41
CA SER A 391 -3.97 -2.17 -14.05
C SER A 391 -3.45 -1.40 -15.26
N LYS A 392 -2.58 -2.03 -16.04
CA LYS A 392 -2.00 -1.44 -17.24
C LYS A 392 -3.07 -1.10 -18.30
N ILE A 393 -3.98 -2.04 -18.57
CA ILE A 393 -5.10 -1.84 -19.50
C ILE A 393 -5.96 -0.66 -19.05
N TRP A 394 -6.35 -0.65 -17.79
CA TRP A 394 -7.22 0.41 -17.23
C TRP A 394 -6.59 1.79 -17.37
N MET A 395 -5.32 1.92 -16.96
CA MET A 395 -4.60 3.20 -17.07
C MET A 395 -4.44 3.67 -18.51
N GLN A 396 -4.16 2.77 -19.45
CA GLN A 396 -4.01 3.11 -20.87
C GLN A 396 -5.33 3.60 -21.49
N GLU A 397 -6.44 2.91 -21.23
CA GLU A 397 -7.74 3.30 -21.78
C GLU A 397 -8.26 4.61 -21.14
N LEU A 398 -8.04 4.84 -19.83
CA LEU A 398 -8.36 6.13 -19.21
C LEU A 398 -7.51 7.28 -19.74
N ALA A 399 -6.23 7.07 -20.01
CA ALA A 399 -5.39 8.09 -20.62
C ALA A 399 -5.91 8.50 -22.01
N LYS A 400 -6.34 7.55 -22.84
CA LYS A 400 -6.99 7.84 -24.14
C LYS A 400 -8.23 8.72 -23.98
N VAL A 401 -9.06 8.43 -22.98
CA VAL A 401 -10.30 9.18 -22.71
C VAL A 401 -10.00 10.58 -22.19
N ILE A 402 -9.20 10.67 -21.13
CA ILE A 402 -9.06 11.91 -20.35
C ILE A 402 -8.01 12.85 -20.95
N ILE A 403 -6.91 12.29 -21.47
CA ILE A 403 -5.79 13.08 -21.99
C ILE A 403 -5.91 13.31 -23.50
N GLU A 404 -6.27 12.26 -24.25
CA GLU A 404 -6.30 12.32 -25.73
C GLU A 404 -7.69 12.70 -26.26
N GLY A 405 -8.71 12.83 -25.39
CA GLY A 405 -10.06 13.25 -25.77
C GLY A 405 -10.91 12.19 -26.45
N GLY A 406 -10.56 10.90 -26.28
CA GLY A 406 -11.28 9.78 -26.85
C GLY A 406 -12.71 9.63 -26.34
N ASP A 407 -13.50 8.84 -27.08
CA ASP A 407 -14.88 8.54 -26.71
C ASP A 407 -14.95 7.59 -25.52
N VAL A 408 -15.71 7.96 -24.51
CA VAL A 408 -15.80 7.22 -23.24
C VAL A 408 -16.43 5.85 -23.42
N ASP A 409 -17.57 5.79 -24.15
CA ASP A 409 -18.36 4.55 -24.25
C ASP A 409 -17.55 3.45 -24.98
N SER A 410 -16.91 3.81 -26.10
CA SER A 410 -16.07 2.87 -26.88
C SER A 410 -14.82 2.45 -26.12
N SER A 411 -14.15 3.37 -25.42
CA SER A 411 -12.94 3.05 -24.63
C SER A 411 -13.26 2.16 -23.44
N MET A 412 -14.34 2.42 -22.70
CA MET A 412 -14.74 1.60 -21.55
C MET A 412 -15.17 0.20 -21.99
N LYS A 413 -15.87 0.08 -23.12
CA LYS A 413 -16.21 -1.22 -23.72
C LYS A 413 -14.96 -2.01 -24.10
N LYS A 414 -14.01 -1.35 -24.77
CA LYS A 414 -12.73 -1.96 -25.16
C LYS A 414 -11.91 -2.36 -23.95
N MET A 415 -11.85 -1.52 -22.93
CA MET A 415 -11.16 -1.82 -21.66
C MET A 415 -11.73 -3.08 -21.01
N ALA A 416 -13.07 -3.17 -20.91
CA ALA A 416 -13.71 -4.34 -20.32
C ALA A 416 -13.43 -5.62 -21.13
N GLN A 417 -13.42 -5.54 -22.45
CA GLN A 417 -13.04 -6.67 -23.31
C GLN A 417 -11.61 -7.13 -23.03
N LEU A 418 -10.63 -6.22 -23.07
CA LEU A 418 -9.21 -6.55 -22.85
C LEU A 418 -8.95 -7.09 -21.44
N ILE A 419 -9.66 -6.56 -20.44
CA ILE A 419 -9.57 -7.06 -19.06
C ILE A 419 -10.15 -8.47 -18.96
N ASN A 420 -11.30 -8.73 -19.55
CA ASN A 420 -11.89 -10.08 -19.56
C ASN A 420 -10.94 -11.09 -20.25
N GLU A 421 -10.33 -10.74 -21.38
CA GLU A 421 -9.31 -11.56 -22.03
C GLU A 421 -8.13 -11.85 -21.09
N ALA A 422 -7.62 -10.84 -20.37
CA ALA A 422 -6.53 -11.02 -19.41
C ALA A 422 -6.91 -11.79 -18.14
N LEU A 423 -8.19 -11.92 -17.81
CA LEU A 423 -8.69 -12.70 -16.67
C LEU A 423 -8.91 -14.17 -17.03
N GLU A 424 -8.98 -14.53 -18.31
CA GLU A 424 -9.10 -15.92 -18.81
C GLU A 424 -7.75 -16.64 -18.85
N ASP A 425 -6.63 -15.89 -19.01
CA ASP A 425 -5.24 -16.39 -19.05
C ASP A 425 -4.71 -16.72 -17.62
#